data_389a050d53c29a06b7beb5562392deb7
#
_entry.id   389a050d53c29a06b7beb5562392deb7
#
_cell.length_a   1.000
_cell.length_b   1.000
_cell.length_c   1.000
_cell.angle_alpha   90.00
_cell.angle_beta   90.00
_cell.angle_gamma   90.00
#
_symmetry.space_group_name_H-M   'P 1'
#
loop_
_entity.id
_entity.type
_entity.pdbx_description
1 polymer ?
#
loop_
_entity_poly.entity_id
_entity_poly.type
_entity_poly.pdbx_seq_one_letter_code
_entity_poly.pdbx_strand_id
1 'polypeptide(L)'
;ELYQEILASKEAFLLPELIAGSGQFPDSKPRVIENEMEYPYQDILTKKAIPPCFTDFERGIAVLRISLVMQTLTALERAGLQRGQDIYTEGGFRKNEAYNVLLSAALQENKLALTDIAEASAFGAAMTAKMALTGKGLSDLAADFTVEYLEIPKDQFDELAAYRSAWLSHVGTTTDPGTLQSSI
;
A
#
# COMPACT_ATOMS: atom_id res chain seq x y z
N GLU A 1 -1.39 2.45 -19.52
CA GLU A 1 -0.86 1.33 -20.35
C GLU A 1 0.17 0.50 -19.60
N LEU A 2 1.29 1.07 -19.13
CA LEU A 2 2.40 0.34 -18.47
C LEU A 2 1.95 -0.50 -17.27
N TYR A 3 1.11 0.02 -16.38
CA TYR A 3 0.59 -0.73 -15.23
C TYR A 3 -0.27 -1.92 -15.65
N GLN A 4 -1.11 -1.76 -16.66
CA GLN A 4 -1.92 -2.84 -17.22
C GLN A 4 -1.05 -3.96 -17.79
N GLU A 5 0.01 -3.60 -18.53
CA GLU A 5 0.97 -4.56 -19.09
C GLU A 5 1.66 -5.37 -17.98
N ILE A 6 2.21 -4.70 -16.94
CA ILE A 6 2.89 -5.38 -15.83
C ILE A 6 1.92 -6.29 -15.07
N LEU A 7 0.71 -5.83 -14.79
CA LEU A 7 -0.31 -6.62 -14.09
C LEU A 7 -0.75 -7.83 -14.90
N ALA A 8 -0.92 -7.67 -16.22
CA ALA A 8 -1.36 -8.75 -17.09
C ALA A 8 -0.27 -9.81 -17.32
N SER A 9 0.96 -9.39 -17.54
CA SER A 9 2.07 -10.33 -17.76
C SER A 9 2.39 -11.15 -16.51
N LYS A 10 2.29 -10.56 -15.32
CA LYS A 10 2.72 -11.20 -14.06
C LYS A 10 4.16 -11.73 -14.10
N GLU A 11 5.02 -11.00 -14.81
CA GLU A 11 6.42 -11.40 -15.02
C GLU A 11 7.39 -10.67 -14.10
N ALA A 12 7.02 -9.50 -13.54
CA ALA A 12 7.89 -8.71 -12.69
C ALA A 12 7.25 -8.46 -11.32
N PHE A 13 7.94 -8.87 -10.25
CA PHE A 13 7.53 -8.72 -8.86
C PHE A 13 8.67 -8.16 -8.01
N LEU A 14 8.43 -7.06 -7.32
CA LEU A 14 9.30 -6.60 -6.24
C LEU A 14 8.74 -7.10 -4.91
N LEU A 15 9.52 -7.86 -4.16
CA LEU A 15 9.08 -8.48 -2.90
C LEU A 15 9.55 -7.66 -1.70
N PRO A 16 8.77 -7.69 -0.57
CA PRO A 16 8.99 -6.82 0.57
C PRO A 16 10.16 -7.22 1.46
N GLU A 17 10.32 -6.49 2.57
CA GLU A 17 11.28 -6.65 3.65
C GLU A 17 12.71 -6.26 3.26
N LEU A 18 12.86 -5.10 2.60
CA LEU A 18 14.19 -4.51 2.32
C LEU A 18 15.02 -4.34 3.60
N ILE A 19 14.36 -4.09 4.73
CA ILE A 19 14.94 -4.10 6.08
C ILE A 19 14.34 -5.30 6.81
N ALA A 20 15.15 -6.30 7.07
CA ALA A 20 14.70 -7.57 7.66
C ALA A 20 13.91 -7.35 8.96
N GLY A 21 12.73 -7.96 9.05
CA GLY A 21 11.86 -7.93 10.23
C GLY A 21 11.18 -6.58 10.50
N SER A 22 11.24 -5.62 9.58
CA SER A 22 10.68 -4.27 9.78
C SER A 22 9.23 -4.12 9.33
N GLY A 23 8.72 -5.05 8.53
CA GLY A 23 7.42 -4.94 7.90
C GLY A 23 6.46 -6.07 8.22
N GLN A 24 5.52 -6.28 7.33
CA GLN A 24 4.42 -7.21 7.52
C GLN A 24 4.75 -8.65 7.14
N PHE A 25 5.90 -8.87 6.51
CA PHE A 25 6.32 -10.16 5.98
C PHE A 25 7.71 -10.53 6.51
N PRO A 26 7.87 -10.75 7.84
CA PRO A 26 9.18 -10.88 8.49
C PRO A 26 10.03 -12.04 7.95
N ASP A 27 9.39 -13.04 7.36
CA ASP A 27 10.07 -14.20 6.75
C ASP A 27 10.36 -14.03 5.26
N SER A 28 9.92 -12.92 4.66
CA SER A 28 10.20 -12.63 3.25
C SER A 28 11.67 -12.31 3.04
N LYS A 29 12.20 -12.76 1.91
CA LYS A 29 13.54 -12.38 1.46
C LYS A 29 13.41 -11.30 0.38
N PRO A 30 13.98 -10.10 0.58
CA PRO A 30 13.87 -9.01 -0.37
C PRO A 30 14.57 -9.37 -1.68
N ARG A 31 13.83 -9.34 -2.75
CA ARG A 31 14.30 -9.65 -4.11
C ARG A 31 13.33 -9.11 -5.16
N VAL A 32 13.81 -9.05 -6.37
CA VAL A 32 12.97 -8.92 -7.56
C VAL A 32 12.87 -10.30 -8.20
N ILE A 33 11.68 -10.68 -8.64
CA ILE A 33 11.47 -11.81 -9.54
C ILE A 33 11.07 -11.23 -10.88
N GLU A 34 11.75 -11.60 -11.95
CA GLU A 34 11.39 -11.20 -13.31
C GLU A 34 11.66 -12.34 -14.28
N ASN A 35 10.64 -12.71 -15.07
CA ASN A 35 10.69 -13.85 -16.00
C ASN A 35 11.18 -15.15 -15.30
N GLU A 36 10.63 -15.45 -14.12
CA GLU A 36 10.99 -16.62 -13.29
C GLU A 36 12.42 -16.58 -12.70
N MET A 37 13.21 -15.55 -13.01
CA MET A 37 14.54 -15.36 -12.43
C MET A 37 14.48 -14.52 -11.16
N GLU A 38 15.20 -14.97 -10.13
CA GLU A 38 15.33 -14.23 -8.87
C GLU A 38 16.58 -13.36 -8.86
N TYR A 39 16.40 -12.10 -8.42
CA TYR A 39 17.45 -11.11 -8.24
C TYR A 39 17.47 -10.70 -6.76
N PRO A 40 18.35 -11.29 -5.93
CA PRO A 40 18.46 -10.93 -4.53
C PRO A 40 18.81 -9.46 -4.35
N TYR A 41 18.21 -8.82 -3.34
CA TYR A 41 18.42 -7.38 -3.07
C TYR A 41 19.89 -6.98 -2.94
N GLN A 42 20.72 -7.85 -2.31
CA GLN A 42 22.16 -7.59 -2.16
C GLN A 42 22.90 -7.59 -3.50
N ASP A 43 22.51 -8.46 -4.43
CA ASP A 43 23.11 -8.52 -5.75
C ASP A 43 22.71 -7.30 -6.60
N ILE A 44 21.47 -6.78 -6.40
CA ILE A 44 21.02 -5.52 -7.02
C ILE A 44 21.80 -4.33 -6.46
N LEU A 45 21.94 -4.21 -5.14
CA LEU A 45 22.69 -3.11 -4.50
C LEU A 45 24.14 -3.05 -4.93
N THR A 46 24.79 -4.22 -5.05
CA THR A 46 26.19 -4.31 -5.45
C THR A 46 26.37 -4.30 -6.98
N LYS A 47 25.28 -4.14 -7.73
CA LYS A 47 25.25 -4.20 -9.20
C LYS A 47 25.79 -5.49 -9.80
N LYS A 48 25.83 -6.56 -9.03
CA LYS A 48 26.22 -7.90 -9.49
C LYS A 48 25.18 -8.49 -10.44
N ALA A 49 23.88 -8.22 -10.17
CA ALA A 49 22.77 -8.58 -11.04
C ALA A 49 21.74 -7.45 -11.00
N ILE A 50 21.29 -7.02 -12.17
CA ILE A 50 20.26 -5.97 -12.30
C ILE A 50 19.08 -6.58 -13.06
N PRO A 51 17.86 -6.60 -12.45
CA PRO A 51 16.68 -7.09 -13.15
C PRO A 51 16.34 -6.19 -14.34
N PRO A 52 15.87 -6.72 -15.46
CA PRO A 52 15.48 -5.96 -16.65
C PRO A 52 14.55 -4.80 -16.36
N CYS A 53 13.56 -4.97 -15.48
CA CYS A 53 12.63 -3.90 -15.11
C CYS A 53 13.31 -2.68 -14.47
N PHE A 54 14.53 -2.80 -13.93
CA PHE A 54 15.29 -1.69 -13.38
C PHE A 54 16.23 -1.03 -14.39
N THR A 55 16.31 -1.53 -15.61
CA THR A 55 17.04 -0.86 -16.70
C THR A 55 16.20 0.26 -17.33
N ASP A 56 14.88 0.22 -17.15
CA ASP A 56 13.92 1.26 -17.49
C ASP A 56 13.38 1.89 -16.20
N PHE A 57 13.63 3.19 -16.01
CA PHE A 57 13.22 3.91 -14.80
C PHE A 57 11.71 3.89 -14.58
N GLU A 58 10.91 4.12 -15.65
CA GLU A 58 9.45 4.15 -15.55
C GLU A 58 8.89 2.77 -15.17
N ARG A 59 9.44 1.71 -15.79
CA ARG A 59 9.06 0.33 -15.46
C ARG A 59 9.43 -0.03 -14.03
N GLY A 60 10.62 0.30 -13.59
CA GLY A 60 11.09 0.06 -12.22
C GLY A 60 10.21 0.77 -11.17
N ILE A 61 9.85 2.02 -11.41
CA ILE A 61 8.95 2.78 -10.55
C ILE A 61 7.53 2.20 -10.56
N ALA A 62 7.05 1.70 -11.71
CA ALA A 62 5.74 1.07 -11.79
C ALA A 62 5.69 -0.23 -10.97
N VAL A 63 6.70 -1.10 -11.09
CA VAL A 63 6.82 -2.33 -10.29
C VAL A 63 6.90 -2.02 -8.79
N LEU A 64 7.67 -0.99 -8.39
CA LEU A 64 7.74 -0.53 -7.01
C LEU A 64 6.37 -0.06 -6.50
N ARG A 65 5.64 0.76 -7.25
CA ARG A 65 4.32 1.25 -6.86
C ARG A 65 3.30 0.12 -6.70
N ILE A 66 3.30 -0.83 -7.61
CA ILE A 66 2.45 -2.03 -7.50
C ILE A 66 2.79 -2.80 -6.22
N SER A 67 4.07 -3.05 -5.94
CA SER A 67 4.50 -3.72 -4.71
C SER A 67 4.03 -2.99 -3.44
N LEU A 68 4.14 -1.66 -3.40
CA LEU A 68 3.65 -0.85 -2.28
C LEU A 68 2.13 -0.97 -2.10
N VAL A 69 1.37 -1.02 -3.18
CA VAL A 69 -0.08 -1.27 -3.13
C VAL A 69 -0.37 -2.66 -2.54
N MET A 70 0.34 -3.71 -2.98
CA MET A 70 0.15 -5.08 -2.44
C MET A 70 0.43 -5.13 -0.93
N GLN A 71 1.49 -4.46 -0.48
CA GLN A 71 1.83 -4.35 0.94
C GLN A 71 0.76 -3.57 1.71
N THR A 72 0.25 -2.48 1.16
CA THR A 72 -0.80 -1.66 1.79
C THR A 72 -2.11 -2.43 1.92
N LEU A 73 -2.52 -3.17 0.90
CA LEU A 73 -3.71 -4.02 0.98
C LEU A 73 -3.60 -5.04 2.11
N THR A 74 -2.44 -5.66 2.27
CA THR A 74 -2.19 -6.59 3.38
C THR A 74 -2.23 -5.88 4.74
N ALA A 75 -1.70 -4.65 4.84
CA ALA A 75 -1.77 -3.86 6.06
C ALA A 75 -3.22 -3.54 6.45
N LEU A 76 -4.00 -3.09 5.49
CA LEU A 76 -5.40 -2.74 5.69
C LEU A 76 -6.23 -3.96 6.11
N GLU A 77 -6.02 -5.12 5.49
CA GLU A 77 -6.67 -6.37 5.89
C GLU A 77 -6.32 -6.78 7.31
N ARG A 78 -5.03 -6.72 7.68
CA ARG A 78 -4.58 -7.03 9.05
C ARG A 78 -5.07 -6.02 10.08
N ALA A 79 -5.26 -4.77 9.67
CA ALA A 79 -5.89 -3.74 10.50
C ALA A 79 -7.41 -3.93 10.64
N GLY A 80 -8.00 -4.91 9.96
CA GLY A 80 -9.41 -5.22 10.04
C GLY A 80 -10.31 -4.33 9.18
N LEU A 81 -9.81 -3.83 8.03
CA LEU A 81 -10.61 -3.05 7.10
C LEU A 81 -11.90 -3.78 6.73
N GLN A 82 -13.02 -3.11 6.92
CA GLN A 82 -14.35 -3.61 6.58
C GLN A 82 -14.84 -3.00 5.26
N ARG A 83 -15.76 -3.70 4.60
CA ARG A 83 -16.44 -3.20 3.39
C ARG A 83 -17.16 -1.87 3.67
N GLY A 84 -17.06 -0.95 2.75
CA GLY A 84 -17.74 0.35 2.84
C GLY A 84 -17.10 1.37 3.78
N GLN A 85 -15.96 1.04 4.41
CA GLN A 85 -15.19 2.03 5.17
C GLN A 85 -14.42 2.96 4.24
N ASP A 86 -14.38 4.24 4.59
CA ASP A 86 -13.56 5.22 3.89
C ASP A 86 -12.10 5.12 4.32
N ILE A 87 -11.20 5.28 3.35
CA ILE A 87 -9.76 5.25 3.54
C ILE A 87 -9.19 6.61 3.13
N TYR A 88 -8.30 7.14 3.95
CA TYR A 88 -7.68 8.42 3.69
C TYR A 88 -6.18 8.26 3.51
N THR A 89 -5.66 8.76 2.38
CA THR A 89 -4.22 8.81 2.14
C THR A 89 -3.66 10.16 2.55
N GLU A 90 -2.67 10.11 3.43
CA GLU A 90 -2.04 11.28 4.03
C GLU A 90 -0.51 11.28 3.81
N GLY A 91 0.13 12.40 4.16
CA GLY A 91 1.57 12.54 4.14
C GLY A 91 2.18 12.39 2.75
N GLY A 92 3.33 11.71 2.66
CA GLY A 92 4.09 11.57 1.41
C GLY A 92 3.34 10.84 0.30
N PHE A 93 2.53 9.84 0.65
CA PHE A 93 1.75 9.07 -0.32
C PHE A 93 0.64 9.86 -0.99
N ARG A 94 0.12 10.92 -0.35
CA ARG A 94 -0.87 11.81 -0.94
C ARG A 94 -0.45 12.36 -2.31
N LYS A 95 0.84 12.63 -2.50
CA LYS A 95 1.40 13.18 -3.74
C LYS A 95 1.68 12.13 -4.82
N ASN A 96 1.52 10.86 -4.51
CA ASN A 96 1.78 9.77 -5.45
C ASN A 96 0.49 9.36 -6.16
N GLU A 97 0.10 10.12 -7.19
CA GLU A 97 -1.15 9.93 -7.92
C GLU A 97 -1.32 8.49 -8.42
N ALA A 98 -0.33 7.94 -9.11
CA ALA A 98 -0.41 6.58 -9.66
C ALA A 98 -0.58 5.51 -8.57
N TYR A 99 0.06 5.68 -7.41
CA TYR A 99 -0.15 4.80 -6.27
C TYR A 99 -1.60 4.87 -5.75
N ASN A 100 -2.14 6.08 -5.60
CA ASN A 100 -3.50 6.29 -5.10
C ASN A 100 -4.55 5.74 -6.07
N VAL A 101 -4.36 5.90 -7.37
CA VAL A 101 -5.24 5.33 -8.41
C VAL A 101 -5.22 3.80 -8.37
N LEU A 102 -4.04 3.18 -8.30
CA LEU A 102 -3.90 1.72 -8.17
C LEU A 102 -4.53 1.19 -6.87
N LEU A 103 -4.31 1.89 -5.76
CA LEU A 103 -4.89 1.51 -4.47
C LEU A 103 -6.42 1.64 -4.49
N SER A 104 -6.95 2.73 -5.04
CA SER A 104 -8.40 2.92 -5.20
C SER A 104 -9.04 1.82 -6.05
N ALA A 105 -8.39 1.43 -7.14
CA ALA A 105 -8.83 0.34 -7.99
C ALA A 105 -8.84 -1.01 -7.28
N ALA A 106 -7.86 -1.25 -6.40
CA ALA A 106 -7.78 -2.48 -5.61
C ALA A 106 -8.84 -2.56 -4.49
N LEU A 107 -9.28 -1.41 -3.99
CA LEU A 107 -10.23 -1.27 -2.89
C LEU A 107 -11.68 -1.19 -3.40
N GLN A 108 -12.12 -2.19 -4.17
CA GLN A 108 -13.39 -2.21 -4.93
C GLN A 108 -14.61 -1.71 -4.16
N GLU A 109 -14.71 -1.99 -2.87
CA GLU A 109 -15.87 -1.74 -2.04
C GLU A 109 -15.67 -0.62 -1.02
N ASN A 110 -14.48 -0.04 -0.98
CA ASN A 110 -14.11 1.04 -0.09
C ASN A 110 -13.85 2.31 -0.91
N LYS A 111 -14.02 3.47 -0.32
CA LYS A 111 -13.65 4.74 -0.93
C LYS A 111 -12.25 5.13 -0.50
N LEU A 112 -11.46 5.61 -1.43
CA LEU A 112 -10.18 6.22 -1.16
C LEU A 112 -10.27 7.72 -1.42
N ALA A 113 -9.87 8.52 -0.43
CA ALA A 113 -9.84 9.96 -0.55
C ALA A 113 -8.51 10.55 -0.05
N LEU A 114 -8.16 11.68 -0.60
CA LEU A 114 -7.06 12.52 -0.12
C LEU A 114 -7.66 13.66 0.71
N THR A 115 -7.02 14.03 1.80
CA THR A 115 -7.41 15.23 2.54
C THR A 115 -6.53 16.41 2.13
N ASP A 116 -6.97 17.62 2.38
CA ASP A 116 -6.18 18.84 2.19
C ASP A 116 -5.18 19.09 3.33
N ILE A 117 -5.26 18.31 4.41
CA ILE A 117 -4.37 18.42 5.57
C ILE A 117 -2.96 17.95 5.19
N ALA A 118 -2.00 18.87 5.22
CA ALA A 118 -0.62 18.56 4.86
C ALA A 118 0.10 17.67 5.91
N GLU A 119 -0.22 17.89 7.20
CA GLU A 119 0.44 17.26 8.34
C GLU A 119 -0.60 16.69 9.31
N ALA A 120 -1.31 15.64 8.88
CA ALA A 120 -2.45 15.07 9.63
C ALA A 120 -2.06 14.58 11.04
N SER A 121 -0.86 14.01 11.21
CA SER A 121 -0.38 13.57 12.53
C SER A 121 -0.16 14.75 13.48
N ALA A 122 0.42 15.85 13.00
CA ALA A 122 0.61 17.07 13.80
C ALA A 122 -0.73 17.71 14.12
N PHE A 123 -1.66 17.73 13.17
CA PHE A 123 -3.02 18.21 13.36
C PHE A 123 -3.76 17.39 14.44
N GLY A 124 -3.71 16.06 14.37
CA GLY A 124 -4.29 15.17 15.38
C GLY A 124 -3.73 15.39 16.79
N ALA A 125 -2.40 15.57 16.89
CA ALA A 125 -1.75 15.90 18.17
C ALA A 125 -2.23 17.27 18.72
N ALA A 126 -2.33 18.29 17.87
CA ALA A 126 -2.85 19.60 18.26
C ALA A 126 -4.32 19.54 18.73
N MET A 127 -5.15 18.75 18.05
CA MET A 127 -6.54 18.51 18.45
C MET A 127 -6.62 17.84 19.83
N THR A 128 -5.81 16.83 20.07
CA THR A 128 -5.74 16.15 21.37
C THR A 128 -5.32 17.12 22.49
N ALA A 129 -4.31 17.95 22.24
CA ALA A 129 -3.91 18.99 23.21
C ALA A 129 -5.02 20.01 23.47
N LYS A 130 -5.74 20.46 22.41
CA LYS A 130 -6.87 21.39 22.54
C LYS A 130 -8.02 20.79 23.34
N MET A 131 -8.33 19.49 23.16
CA MET A 131 -9.31 18.77 23.98
C MET A 131 -8.93 18.82 25.47
N ALA A 132 -7.67 18.52 25.80
CA ALA A 132 -7.20 18.53 27.17
C ALA A 132 -7.26 19.93 27.81
N LEU A 133 -6.95 20.98 27.07
CA LEU A 133 -6.95 22.36 27.55
C LEU A 133 -8.36 22.94 27.70
N THR A 134 -9.29 22.56 26.83
CA THR A 134 -10.61 23.18 26.78
C THR A 134 -11.70 22.35 27.44
N GLY A 135 -11.45 21.07 27.72
CA GLY A 135 -12.46 20.12 28.19
C GLY A 135 -13.53 19.76 27.14
N LYS A 136 -13.37 20.22 25.89
CA LYS A 136 -14.30 19.91 24.80
C LYS A 136 -14.05 18.52 24.21
N GLY A 137 -15.10 17.85 23.74
CA GLY A 137 -15.00 16.61 22.99
C GLY A 137 -14.49 16.82 21.56
N LEU A 138 -14.07 15.74 20.91
CA LEU A 138 -13.59 15.81 19.51
C LEU A 138 -14.66 16.34 18.55
N SER A 139 -15.92 15.93 18.72
CA SER A 139 -17.06 16.41 17.93
C SER A 139 -17.28 17.91 18.02
N ASP A 140 -17.07 18.49 19.21
CA ASP A 140 -17.23 19.93 19.40
C ASP A 140 -16.10 20.72 18.72
N LEU A 141 -14.90 20.16 18.72
CA LEU A 141 -13.74 20.77 18.07
C LEU A 141 -13.76 20.54 16.55
N ALA A 142 -14.33 19.44 16.07
CA ALA A 142 -14.44 19.16 14.64
C ALA A 142 -15.25 20.23 13.90
N ALA A 143 -16.21 20.89 14.59
CA ALA A 143 -16.98 22.00 14.02
C ALA A 143 -16.13 23.27 13.75
N ASP A 144 -14.96 23.38 14.41
CA ASP A 144 -14.04 24.52 14.22
C ASP A 144 -13.17 24.39 12.96
N PHE A 145 -13.21 23.23 12.28
CA PHE A 145 -12.34 22.93 11.15
C PHE A 145 -13.13 22.37 9.97
N THR A 146 -12.79 22.81 8.78
CA THR A 146 -13.29 22.23 7.54
C THR A 146 -12.14 21.43 6.92
N VAL A 147 -12.37 20.16 6.61
CA VAL A 147 -11.44 19.31 5.88
C VAL A 147 -12.04 19.04 4.51
N GLU A 148 -11.30 19.35 3.48
CA GLU A 148 -11.69 19.02 2.11
C GLU A 148 -11.21 17.63 1.75
N TYR A 149 -12.06 16.88 1.08
CA TYR A 149 -11.80 15.53 0.64
C TYR A 149 -11.86 15.45 -0.87
N LEU A 150 -10.79 14.92 -1.48
CA LEU A 150 -10.76 14.59 -2.90
C LEU A 150 -10.86 13.07 -3.04
N GLU A 151 -12.03 12.58 -3.45
CA GLU A 151 -12.22 11.15 -3.74
C GLU A 151 -11.39 10.75 -4.97
N ILE A 152 -10.66 9.66 -4.88
CA ILE A 152 -9.89 9.11 -5.98
C ILE A 152 -10.79 8.19 -6.81
N PRO A 153 -10.94 8.45 -8.11
CA PRO A 153 -11.77 7.62 -8.97
C PRO A 153 -11.23 6.18 -9.04
N LYS A 154 -12.12 5.24 -9.31
CA LYS A 154 -11.77 3.83 -9.50
C LYS A 154 -11.51 3.56 -10.97
N ASP A 155 -10.24 3.46 -11.31
CA ASP A 155 -9.84 2.95 -12.62
C ASP A 155 -10.01 1.42 -12.66
N GLN A 156 -10.16 0.87 -13.84
CA GLN A 156 -10.24 -0.58 -14.03
C GLN A 156 -8.85 -1.15 -14.33
N PHE A 157 -8.43 -2.08 -13.46
CA PHE A 157 -7.24 -2.89 -13.64
C PHE A 157 -7.64 -4.36 -13.51
N ASP A 158 -7.97 -4.99 -14.62
CA ASP A 158 -8.62 -6.30 -14.66
C ASP A 158 -7.80 -7.41 -13.99
N GLU A 159 -6.46 -7.34 -14.09
CA GLU A 159 -5.54 -8.37 -13.59
C GLU A 159 -5.00 -8.12 -12.17
N LEU A 160 -5.44 -7.07 -11.49
CA LEU A 160 -4.86 -6.65 -10.22
C LEU A 160 -5.01 -7.71 -9.12
N ALA A 161 -6.16 -8.38 -9.04
CA ALA A 161 -6.41 -9.45 -8.08
C ALA A 161 -5.56 -10.70 -8.39
N ALA A 162 -5.44 -11.06 -9.67
CA ALA A 162 -4.61 -12.19 -10.09
C ALA A 162 -3.11 -11.92 -9.87
N TYR A 163 -2.65 -10.70 -10.15
CA TYR A 163 -1.29 -10.27 -9.84
C TYR A 163 -1.02 -10.33 -8.33
N ARG A 164 -1.95 -9.86 -7.50
CA ARG A 164 -1.83 -9.93 -6.05
C ARG A 164 -1.67 -11.35 -5.55
N SER A 165 -2.47 -12.28 -6.07
CA SER A 165 -2.40 -13.69 -5.70
C SER A 165 -1.02 -14.28 -6.04
N ALA A 166 -0.47 -13.97 -7.22
CA ALA A 166 0.86 -14.38 -7.62
C ALA A 166 1.94 -13.73 -6.73
N TRP A 167 1.84 -12.42 -6.46
CA TRP A 167 2.77 -11.71 -5.58
C TRP A 167 2.81 -12.33 -4.17
N LEU A 168 1.65 -12.62 -3.57
CA LEU A 168 1.56 -13.26 -2.25
C LEU A 168 2.18 -14.67 -2.25
N SER A 169 2.02 -15.45 -3.32
CA SER A 169 2.66 -16.78 -3.41
C SER A 169 4.18 -16.71 -3.41
N HIS A 170 4.76 -15.66 -4.00
CA HIS A 170 6.20 -15.42 -4.00
C HIS A 170 6.73 -14.89 -2.66
N VAL A 171 5.94 -14.13 -1.92
CA VAL A 171 6.35 -13.63 -0.59
C VAL A 171 6.54 -14.77 0.41
N GLY A 172 5.87 -15.90 0.21
CA GLY A 172 5.83 -16.98 1.17
C GLY A 172 4.91 -16.60 2.33
N THR A 173 3.63 -16.84 2.17
CA THR A 173 2.67 -16.63 3.25
C THR A 173 2.87 -17.70 4.32
N THR A 174 3.39 -17.36 5.46
CA THR A 174 2.97 -17.99 6.70
C THR A 174 1.55 -17.51 7.00
N THR A 175 0.58 -17.95 6.19
CA THR A 175 -0.79 -18.01 6.65
C THR A 175 -0.82 -19.13 7.67
N ASP A 176 -0.70 -18.77 8.94
CA ASP A 176 -1.15 -19.64 10.02
C ASP A 176 -2.69 -19.71 9.88
N PRO A 177 -3.27 -20.85 9.45
CA PRO A 177 -4.71 -20.97 9.27
C PRO A 177 -5.44 -21.02 10.62
N GLY A 178 -4.75 -20.83 11.74
CA GLY A 178 -5.21 -21.08 13.09
C GLY A 178 -5.89 -19.92 13.83
N THR A 179 -5.95 -18.69 13.28
CA THR A 179 -6.41 -17.54 14.09
C THR A 179 -7.76 -16.95 13.66
N LEU A 180 -8.47 -17.57 12.72
CA LEU A 180 -9.82 -17.10 12.29
C LEU A 180 -10.96 -18.06 12.66
N GLN A 181 -10.79 -18.94 13.65
CA GLN A 181 -11.89 -19.70 14.23
C GLN A 181 -11.89 -19.59 15.76
N SER A 182 -12.41 -18.50 16.27
CA SER A 182 -13.18 -18.44 17.51
C SER A 182 -13.41 -17.00 17.94
N SER A 183 -14.50 -16.44 17.50
CA SER A 183 -15.35 -15.57 18.31
C SER A 183 -16.69 -15.40 17.61
N ILE A 184 -17.63 -16.11 18.12
CA ILE A 184 -19.07 -16.02 17.93
C ILE A 184 -19.56 -14.65 18.34
#